data_ffdae3aca2d04a0bd246d5b9d48c36ad
#
_entry.id   ffdae3aca2d04a0bd246d5b9d48c36ad
#
_cell.length_a   1.000
_cell.length_b   1.000
_cell.length_c   1.000
_cell.angle_alpha   90.00
_cell.angle_beta   90.00
_cell.angle_gamma   90.00
#
_symmetry.space_group_name_H-M   'P 1'
#
loop_
_entity.id
_entity.type
_entity.pdbx_description
1 polymer ?
#
loop_
_entity_poly.entity_id
_entity_poly.type
_entity_poly.pdbx_seq_one_letter_code
_entity_poly.pdbx_strand_id
1 'polypeptide(L)' 'MGKGPDEMMKILSKLKEDLMPIIKECEKENGISIRKLTVDMVDKPDFVGFEIEDTGIHFYV' A
#
# COMPACT_ATOMS: atom_id res chain seq x y z
N MET A 1 21.11 -0.12 7.96
CA MET A 1 20.49 1.18 8.17
C MET A 1 19.13 1.27 7.52
N GLY A 2 18.18 1.76 8.26
CA GLY A 2 16.83 1.93 7.72
C GLY A 2 16.72 3.20 6.88
N LYS A 3 15.64 3.29 6.12
CA LYS A 3 15.32 4.48 5.38
C LYS A 3 14.49 5.42 6.25
N GLY A 4 14.60 6.72 6.02
CA GLY A 4 13.80 7.69 6.73
C GLY A 4 12.33 7.63 6.31
N PRO A 5 11.43 8.23 7.13
CA PRO A 5 9.99 8.24 6.81
C PRO A 5 9.68 8.81 5.44
N ASP A 6 10.32 9.90 5.06
CA ASP A 6 10.08 10.54 3.75
C ASP A 6 10.47 9.62 2.60
N GLU A 7 11.58 8.91 2.77
CA GLU A 7 12.06 7.99 1.76
C GLU A 7 11.14 6.79 1.63
N MET A 8 10.68 6.27 2.76
CA MET A 8 9.71 5.17 2.77
C MET A 8 8.40 5.58 2.10
N MET A 9 7.95 6.80 2.35
CA MET A 9 6.73 7.31 1.72
C MET A 9 6.86 7.39 0.21
N LYS A 10 8.03 7.79 -0.29
CA LYS A 10 8.28 7.82 -1.73
C LYS A 10 8.22 6.41 -2.34
N ILE A 11 8.84 5.46 -1.67
CA ILE A 11 8.85 4.06 -2.13
C ILE A 11 7.43 3.52 -2.18
N LEU A 12 6.66 3.76 -1.13
CA LEU A 12 5.29 3.26 -1.04
C LEU A 12 4.35 3.98 -2.00
N SER A 13 4.60 5.27 -2.26
CA SER A 13 3.84 6.00 -3.28
C SER A 13 4.03 5.38 -4.65
N LYS A 14 5.26 4.98 -4.97
CA LYS A 14 5.52 4.29 -6.21
C LYS A 14 4.85 2.93 -6.25
N LEU A 15 4.88 2.21 -5.15
CA LEU A 15 4.18 0.93 -5.03
C LEU A 15 2.69 1.10 -5.25
N LYS A 16 2.10 2.16 -4.68
CA LYS A 16 0.71 2.48 -4.90
C LYS A 16 0.41 2.70 -6.38
N GLU A 17 1.24 3.50 -7.05
CA GLU A 17 1.08 3.74 -8.49
C GLU A 17 1.13 2.44 -9.28
N ASP A 18 2.05 1.56 -8.94
CA ASP A 18 2.23 0.28 -9.62
C ASP A 18 1.05 -0.66 -9.35
N LEU A 19 0.44 -0.58 -8.18
CA LEU A 19 -0.69 -1.41 -7.81
C LEU A 19 -2.04 -0.92 -8.35
N MET A 20 -2.16 0.38 -8.59
CA MET A 20 -3.44 0.95 -9.03
C MET A 20 -4.03 0.29 -10.28
N PRO A 21 -3.25 0.01 -11.34
CA PRO A 21 -3.78 -0.69 -12.50
C PRO A 21 -4.30 -2.09 -12.17
N ILE A 22 -3.60 -2.78 -11.28
CA ILE A 22 -3.99 -4.13 -10.85
C ILE A 22 -5.29 -4.08 -10.07
N ILE A 23 -5.39 -3.11 -9.16
CA ILE A 23 -6.60 -2.90 -8.37
C ILE A 23 -7.79 -2.58 -9.27
N LYS A 24 -7.60 -1.68 -10.22
CA LYS A 24 -8.67 -1.29 -11.14
C LYS A 24 -9.14 -2.46 -12.00
N GLU A 25 -8.23 -3.28 -12.45
CA GLU A 25 -8.58 -4.46 -13.21
C GLU A 25 -9.37 -5.46 -12.36
N CYS A 26 -8.96 -5.65 -11.12
CA CYS A 26 -9.67 -6.51 -10.18
C CYS A 26 -11.10 -5.99 -9.93
N GLU A 27 -11.24 -4.69 -9.72
CA GLU A 27 -12.54 -4.06 -9.55
C GLU A 27 -13.45 -4.31 -10.75
N LYS A 28 -12.91 -4.13 -11.94
CA LYS A 28 -13.64 -4.29 -13.18
C LYS A 28 -14.09 -5.73 -13.37
N GLU A 29 -13.21 -6.68 -13.14
CA GLU A 29 -13.50 -8.11 -13.32
C GLU A 29 -14.53 -8.62 -12.33
N ASN A 30 -14.55 -8.08 -11.13
CA ASN A 30 -15.41 -8.57 -10.06
C ASN A 30 -16.61 -7.68 -9.76
N GLY A 31 -16.71 -6.53 -10.41
CA GLY A 31 -17.81 -5.60 -10.18
C GLY A 31 -17.84 -5.02 -8.78
N ILE A 32 -16.67 -4.76 -8.21
CA ILE A 32 -16.53 -4.25 -6.84
C ILE A 32 -15.74 -2.94 -6.83
N SER A 33 -15.78 -2.25 -5.71
CA SER A 33 -14.95 -1.06 -5.48
C SER A 33 -13.98 -1.31 -4.34
N ILE A 34 -12.72 -1.01 -4.57
CA ILE A 34 -11.68 -1.16 -3.56
C ILE A 34 -11.17 0.22 -3.22
N ARG A 35 -11.37 0.65 -1.98
CA ARG A 35 -10.89 1.95 -1.51
C ARG A 35 -9.65 1.84 -0.66
N LYS A 36 -9.43 0.67 -0.09
CA LYS A 36 -8.38 0.49 0.90
C LYS A 36 -7.78 -0.89 0.74
N LEU A 37 -6.47 -0.94 0.72
CA LEU A 37 -5.71 -2.17 0.72
C LEU A 37 -4.77 -2.13 1.92
N THR A 38 -4.89 -3.14 2.77
CA THR A 38 -4.04 -3.26 3.95
C THR A 38 -3.03 -4.38 3.73
N VAL A 39 -1.76 -4.10 4.01
CA VAL A 39 -0.69 -5.08 3.87
C VAL A 39 -0.03 -5.30 5.22
N ASP A 40 -0.09 -6.54 5.69
CA ASP A 40 0.54 -6.95 6.95
C ASP A 40 1.79 -7.76 6.65
N MET A 41 2.90 -7.35 7.26
CA MET A 41 4.20 -7.95 7.02
C MET A 41 4.59 -8.86 8.20
N VAL A 42 3.89 -9.98 8.31
CA VAL A 42 4.04 -10.87 9.47
C VAL A 42 5.43 -11.49 9.60
N ASP A 43 6.14 -11.62 8.49
CA ASP A 43 7.47 -12.20 8.50
C ASP A 43 8.59 -11.17 8.71
N LYS A 44 8.19 -9.91 8.94
CA LYS A 44 9.14 -8.81 9.12
C LYS A 44 8.92 -8.16 10.48
N PRO A 45 9.67 -8.54 11.49
CA PRO A 45 9.41 -8.09 12.87
C PRO A 45 9.53 -6.58 13.07
N ASP A 46 10.28 -5.90 12.23
CA ASP A 46 10.47 -4.45 12.34
C ASP A 46 9.45 -3.65 11.56
N PHE A 47 8.45 -4.33 11.01
CA PHE A 47 7.45 -3.66 10.18
C PHE A 47 6.09 -4.30 10.42
N VAL A 48 5.14 -3.51 10.84
CA VAL A 48 3.79 -4.01 11.17
C VAL A 48 2.89 -4.03 9.95
N GLY A 49 2.89 -2.95 9.20
CA GLY A 49 2.06 -2.92 8.02
C GLY A 49 1.86 -1.52 7.48
N PHE A 50 1.14 -1.43 6.39
CA PHE A 50 0.75 -0.15 5.82
C PHE A 50 -0.57 -0.31 5.08
N GLU A 51 -1.24 0.81 4.87
CA GLU A 51 -2.48 0.86 4.14
C GLU A 51 -2.33 1.79 2.94
N ILE A 52 -2.93 1.40 1.84
CA ILE A 52 -3.01 2.22 0.64
C ILE A 52 -4.48 2.59 0.45
N GLU A 53 -4.78 3.86 0.48
CA GLU A 53 -6.12 4.39 0.27
C GLU A 53 -6.12 5.32 -0.94
N ASP A 54 -7.31 5.68 -1.39
CA ASP A 54 -7.46 6.61 -2.52
C ASP A 54 -6.69 7.91 -2.30
N THR A 55 -6.65 8.39 -1.08
CA THR A 55 -6.06 9.69 -0.74
C THR A 55 -4.61 9.62 -0.33
N GLY A 56 -4.06 8.44 -0.08
CA GLY A 56 -2.67 8.36 0.35
C GLY A 56 -2.26 7.01 0.88
N ILE A 57 -1.13 7.02 1.57
CA ILE A 57 -0.54 5.84 2.15
C ILE A 57 -0.37 6.10 3.64
N HIS A 58 -0.81 5.17 4.44
CA HIS A 58 -0.74 5.27 5.89
C HIS A 58 0.07 4.12 6.45
N PHE A 59 0.97 4.44 7.38
CA PHE A 59 1.74 3.45 8.12
C PHE A 59 1.10 3.20 9.46
N TYR A 60 1.28 2.00 9.96
CA TYR A 60 1.00 1.70 11.35
C TYR A 60 1.98 0.68 11.88
N VAL A 61 2.33 0.81 13.12
CA VAL A 61 3.23 -0.09 13.82
C VAL A 61 2.55 -0.69 15.04
#